data_bd4e1a98c66c6abfcfb73897096338c2
#
_entry.id   bd4e1a98c66c6abfcfb73897096338c2
#
_cell.length_a   1.000
_cell.length_b   1.000
_cell.length_c   1.000
_cell.angle_alpha   90.00
_cell.angle_beta   90.00
_cell.angle_gamma   90.00
#
_symmetry.space_group_name_H-M   'P 1'
#
loop_
_entity.id
_entity.type
_entity.pdbx_description
1 polymer ?
#
loop_
_entity_poly.entity_id
_entity_poly.type
_entity_poly.pdbx_seq_one_letter_code
_entity_poly.pdbx_strand_id
1 'polypeptide(L)'
;MNMIVAADKNWGIGKDGQLLTHLSGDLKYLKERTLGKAVVMGRKTLESLPGGRPLPGRTNIVLPANPDYEKEGCVIVRSMDELREKCAEFPADGVMIIGGATLYNELMEECDSLFITKICEEFEADAFIKNADELPHYKVVWQSEQQEEHGIKYQFFEYKREK
;
A
#
# COMPACT_ATOMS: atom_id res chain seq x y z
N MET A 1 12.23 -2.45 1.16
CA MET A 1 10.92 -1.83 1.39
C MET A 1 10.15 -1.84 0.08
N ASN A 2 8.92 -2.28 0.14
CA ASN A 2 8.04 -2.38 -1.02
C ASN A 2 6.72 -1.69 -0.72
N MET A 3 5.88 -1.48 -1.72
CA MET A 3 4.52 -1.00 -1.50
C MET A 3 3.52 -1.85 -2.26
N ILE A 4 2.28 -1.88 -1.78
CA ILE A 4 1.17 -2.57 -2.42
C ILE A 4 -0.05 -1.65 -2.40
N VAL A 5 -0.71 -1.53 -3.55
CA VAL A 5 -1.83 -0.60 -3.72
C VAL A 5 -2.71 -1.04 -4.89
N ALA A 6 -4.00 -0.71 -4.82
CA ALA A 6 -4.93 -0.83 -5.95
C ALA A 6 -5.25 0.58 -6.45
N ALA A 7 -5.15 0.79 -7.75
CA ALA A 7 -5.39 2.08 -8.37
C ALA A 7 -6.29 1.94 -9.60
N ASP A 8 -7.14 2.94 -9.84
CA ASP A 8 -7.98 2.98 -11.01
C ASP A 8 -7.22 3.51 -12.25
N LYS A 9 -7.90 3.72 -13.36
CA LYS A 9 -7.27 4.18 -14.60
C LYS A 9 -6.57 5.52 -14.48
N ASN A 10 -6.97 6.35 -13.52
CA ASN A 10 -6.40 7.67 -13.28
C ASN A 10 -5.46 7.70 -12.09
N TRP A 11 -5.02 6.52 -11.63
CA TRP A 11 -4.15 6.35 -10.44
C TRP A 11 -4.81 6.84 -9.15
N GLY A 12 -6.15 6.86 -9.14
CA GLY A 12 -6.93 7.11 -7.94
C GLY A 12 -6.91 5.87 -7.04
N ILE A 13 -6.81 6.09 -5.73
CA ILE A 13 -6.71 5.00 -4.76
C ILE A 13 -7.75 5.09 -3.64
N GLY A 14 -8.45 6.20 -3.50
CA GLY A 14 -9.43 6.34 -2.44
C GLY A 14 -10.35 7.53 -2.61
N LYS A 15 -11.43 7.51 -1.83
CA LYS A 15 -12.42 8.57 -1.75
C LYS A 15 -12.92 8.63 -0.31
N ASP A 16 -12.90 9.81 0.30
CA ASP A 16 -13.39 10.04 1.67
C ASP A 16 -12.77 9.07 2.69
N GLY A 17 -11.49 8.74 2.52
CA GLY A 17 -10.77 7.84 3.42
C GLY A 17 -11.07 6.36 3.22
N GLN A 18 -11.82 6.01 2.18
CA GLN A 18 -12.18 4.63 1.87
C GLN A 18 -11.56 4.19 0.55
N LEU A 19 -11.42 2.88 0.36
CA LEU A 19 -11.02 2.31 -0.92
C LEU A 19 -12.09 2.61 -1.97
N LEU A 20 -11.69 2.75 -3.23
CA LEU A 20 -12.63 3.00 -4.33
C LEU A 20 -13.58 1.85 -4.56
N THR A 21 -13.12 0.62 -4.30
CA THR A 21 -13.94 -0.58 -4.43
C THR A 21 -13.35 -1.68 -3.55
N HIS A 22 -14.16 -2.68 -3.26
CA HIS A 22 -13.72 -3.84 -2.48
C HIS A 22 -13.71 -5.07 -3.38
N LEU A 23 -12.52 -5.53 -3.74
CA LEU A 23 -12.31 -6.71 -4.57
C LEU A 23 -11.71 -7.81 -3.67
N SER A 24 -12.44 -8.91 -3.49
CA SER A 24 -12.00 -9.99 -2.61
C SER A 24 -10.70 -10.62 -3.08
N GLY A 25 -10.49 -10.71 -4.39
CA GLY A 25 -9.23 -11.19 -4.96
C GLY A 25 -8.05 -10.29 -4.65
N ASP A 26 -8.28 -8.98 -4.62
CA ASP A 26 -7.25 -8.02 -4.26
C ASP A 26 -6.93 -8.08 -2.76
N LEU A 27 -7.93 -8.23 -1.92
CA LEU A 27 -7.73 -8.37 -0.46
C LEU A 27 -6.96 -9.67 -0.15
N LYS A 28 -7.25 -10.74 -0.86
CA LYS A 28 -6.51 -12.00 -0.73
C LYS A 28 -5.04 -11.83 -1.15
N TYR A 29 -4.81 -11.12 -2.25
CA TYR A 29 -3.47 -10.81 -2.75
C TYR A 29 -2.68 -9.99 -1.72
N LEU A 30 -3.30 -8.97 -1.13
CA LEU A 30 -2.71 -8.17 -0.06
C LEU A 30 -2.30 -9.07 1.12
N LYS A 31 -3.19 -9.95 1.55
CA LYS A 31 -2.92 -10.85 2.66
C LYS A 31 -1.72 -11.76 2.35
N GLU A 32 -1.70 -12.36 1.18
CA GLU A 32 -0.62 -13.26 0.76
C GLU A 32 0.73 -12.55 0.69
N ARG A 33 0.73 -11.29 0.23
CA ARG A 33 1.96 -10.52 0.07
C ARG A 33 2.47 -9.88 1.35
N THR A 34 1.64 -9.79 2.39
CA THR A 34 2.03 -9.10 3.63
C THR A 34 2.16 -10.01 4.84
N LEU A 35 1.62 -11.22 4.79
CA LEU A 35 1.63 -12.13 5.95
C LEU A 35 3.07 -12.41 6.41
N GLY A 36 3.32 -12.26 7.71
CA GLY A 36 4.64 -12.46 8.29
C GLY A 36 5.59 -11.29 8.13
N LYS A 37 5.15 -10.20 7.49
CA LYS A 37 5.97 -9.02 7.22
C LYS A 37 5.57 -7.84 8.10
N ALA A 38 6.35 -6.76 8.02
CA ALA A 38 5.95 -5.49 8.60
C ALA A 38 5.09 -4.73 7.57
N VAL A 39 3.97 -4.18 8.02
CA VAL A 39 3.12 -3.33 7.20
C VAL A 39 3.17 -1.91 7.75
N VAL A 40 3.34 -0.94 6.86
CA VAL A 40 3.51 0.47 7.18
C VAL A 40 2.31 1.25 6.70
N MET A 41 1.75 2.09 7.57
CA MET A 41 0.53 2.81 7.24
C MET A 41 0.40 4.11 8.04
N GLY A 42 -0.45 5.00 7.55
CA GLY A 42 -0.90 6.15 8.31
C GLY A 42 -2.07 5.77 9.22
N ARG A 43 -2.43 6.67 10.14
CA ARG A 43 -3.53 6.44 11.09
C ARG A 43 -4.86 6.17 10.40
N LYS A 44 -5.20 6.95 9.37
CA LYS A 44 -6.47 6.77 8.66
C LYS A 44 -6.59 5.41 7.99
N THR A 45 -5.47 4.89 7.47
CA THR A 45 -5.45 3.55 6.89
C THR A 45 -5.70 2.50 7.97
N LEU A 46 -5.06 2.64 9.13
CA LEU A 46 -5.31 1.73 10.25
C LEU A 46 -6.78 1.73 10.64
N GLU A 47 -7.38 2.91 10.78
CA GLU A 47 -8.79 3.03 11.17
C GLU A 47 -9.74 2.47 10.12
N SER A 48 -9.32 2.37 8.86
CA SER A 48 -10.12 1.80 7.78
C SER A 48 -10.03 0.27 7.70
N LEU A 49 -9.09 -0.34 8.43
CA LEU A 49 -8.99 -1.80 8.49
C LEU A 49 -10.21 -2.39 9.23
N PRO A 50 -10.53 -3.67 8.99
CA PRO A 50 -11.68 -4.30 9.65
C PRO A 50 -11.66 -4.11 11.17
N GLY A 51 -12.69 -3.45 11.72
CA GLY A 51 -12.78 -3.14 13.13
C GLY A 51 -11.78 -2.10 13.62
N GLY A 52 -11.06 -1.42 12.72
CA GLY A 52 -10.01 -0.48 13.09
C GLY A 52 -8.84 -1.14 13.81
N ARG A 53 -8.61 -2.41 13.57
CA ARG A 53 -7.61 -3.22 14.26
C ARG A 53 -6.39 -3.47 13.40
N PRO A 54 -5.20 -3.62 14.05
CA PRO A 54 -4.00 -3.99 13.31
C PRO A 54 -4.19 -5.36 12.62
N LEU A 55 -3.51 -5.54 11.49
CA LEU A 55 -3.59 -6.77 10.73
C LEU A 55 -2.90 -7.92 11.51
N PRO A 56 -3.59 -9.04 11.74
CA PRO A 56 -3.00 -10.16 12.47
C PRO A 56 -1.89 -10.83 11.66
N GLY A 57 -0.89 -11.38 12.37
CA GLY A 57 0.23 -12.08 11.74
C GLY A 57 1.24 -11.16 11.07
N ARG A 58 1.19 -9.86 11.35
CA ARG A 58 2.09 -8.85 10.80
C ARG A 58 2.53 -7.89 11.89
N THR A 59 3.66 -7.24 11.66
CA THR A 59 4.09 -6.13 12.53
C THR A 59 3.49 -4.85 11.93
N ASN A 60 2.60 -4.20 12.66
CA ASN A 60 1.91 -2.99 12.17
C ASN A 60 2.65 -1.75 12.63
N ILE A 61 3.21 -1.00 11.69
CA ILE A 61 3.97 0.23 11.95
C ILE A 61 3.11 1.40 11.48
N VAL A 62 2.80 2.32 12.38
CA VAL A 62 1.89 3.43 12.11
C VAL A 62 2.60 4.77 12.32
N LEU A 63 2.48 5.66 11.33
CA LEU A 63 2.97 7.04 11.41
C LEU A 63 1.77 7.98 11.46
N PRO A 64 1.30 8.38 12.65
CA PRO A 64 0.18 9.31 12.77
C PRO A 64 0.65 10.76 12.72
N ALA A 65 -0.25 11.67 12.31
CA ALA A 65 0.02 13.10 12.38
C ALA A 65 -0.06 13.63 13.82
N ASN A 66 -0.92 13.01 14.64
CA ASN A 66 -1.07 13.40 16.06
C ASN A 66 0.10 12.83 16.87
N PRO A 67 0.93 13.68 17.53
CA PRO A 67 2.08 13.19 18.28
C PRO A 67 1.72 12.37 19.53
N ASP A 68 0.48 12.46 20.00
CA ASP A 68 0.02 11.74 21.19
C ASP A 68 -0.74 10.46 20.85
N TYR A 69 -0.86 10.14 19.56
CA TYR A 69 -1.59 8.95 19.14
C TYR A 69 -0.91 7.67 19.58
N GLU A 70 -1.69 6.76 20.15
CA GLU A 70 -1.23 5.43 20.52
C GLU A 70 -2.29 4.40 20.13
N LYS A 71 -1.85 3.20 19.83
CA LYS A 71 -2.74 2.10 19.50
C LYS A 71 -2.12 0.78 19.93
N GLU A 72 -2.85 0.03 20.76
CA GLU A 72 -2.40 -1.29 21.20
C GLU A 72 -2.21 -2.22 19.99
N GLY A 73 -1.11 -2.98 20.00
CA GLY A 73 -0.78 -3.91 18.92
C GLY A 73 -0.06 -3.28 17.75
N CYS A 74 0.24 -1.98 17.82
CA CYS A 74 0.94 -1.25 16.75
C CYS A 74 2.26 -0.68 17.28
N VAL A 75 3.24 -0.60 16.39
CA VAL A 75 4.47 0.15 16.62
C VAL A 75 4.22 1.55 16.09
N ILE A 76 4.26 2.55 16.95
CA ILE A 76 4.03 3.94 16.55
C ILE A 76 5.37 4.63 16.32
N VAL A 77 5.55 5.19 15.12
CA VAL A 77 6.71 6.02 14.80
C VAL A 77 6.25 7.46 14.66
N ARG A 78 7.12 8.41 14.98
CA ARG A 78 6.74 9.83 15.14
C ARG A 78 7.28 10.74 14.03
N SER A 79 8.13 10.21 13.16
CA SER A 79 8.69 10.95 12.03
C SER A 79 9.03 10.02 10.88
N MET A 80 9.25 10.61 9.71
CA MET A 80 9.70 9.84 8.53
C MET A 80 11.07 9.21 8.77
N ASP A 81 11.96 9.91 9.48
CA ASP A 81 13.28 9.36 9.80
C ASP A 81 13.16 8.16 10.74
N GLU A 82 12.31 8.26 11.76
CA GLU A 82 12.05 7.14 12.67
C GLU A 82 11.41 5.97 11.92
N LEU A 83 10.53 6.25 10.97
CA LEU A 83 9.91 5.24 10.13
C LEU A 83 10.98 4.48 9.33
N ARG A 84 11.90 5.19 8.69
CA ARG A 84 12.98 4.58 7.90
C ARG A 84 13.91 3.75 8.78
N GLU A 85 14.24 4.24 9.97
CA GLU A 85 15.05 3.49 10.93
C GLU A 85 14.37 2.19 11.35
N LYS A 86 13.07 2.25 11.62
CA LYS A 86 12.30 1.07 12.01
C LYS A 86 12.22 0.05 10.86
N CYS A 87 11.98 0.52 9.66
CA CYS A 87 11.94 -0.35 8.48
C CYS A 87 13.28 -1.03 8.23
N ALA A 88 14.40 -0.38 8.55
CA ALA A 88 15.74 -0.94 8.37
C ALA A 88 16.03 -2.13 9.28
N GLU A 89 15.22 -2.36 10.31
CA GLU A 89 15.33 -3.53 11.19
C GLU A 89 14.81 -4.82 10.54
N PHE A 90 14.15 -4.72 9.39
CA PHE A 90 13.56 -5.86 8.68
C PHE A 90 14.32 -6.12 7.38
N PRO A 91 14.21 -7.34 6.81
CA PRO A 91 14.77 -7.62 5.49
C PRO A 91 14.18 -6.68 4.43
N ALA A 92 14.90 -6.48 3.32
CA ALA A 92 14.45 -5.59 2.26
C ALA A 92 13.08 -5.94 1.70
N ASP A 93 12.75 -7.23 1.62
CA ASP A 93 11.44 -7.72 1.16
C ASP A 93 10.45 -7.96 2.32
N GLY A 94 10.83 -7.58 3.53
CA GLY A 94 10.03 -7.79 4.73
C GLY A 94 9.18 -6.60 5.16
N VAL A 95 9.14 -5.53 4.37
CA VAL A 95 8.37 -4.32 4.68
C VAL A 95 7.48 -3.95 3.51
N MET A 96 6.18 -3.74 3.80
CA MET A 96 5.19 -3.40 2.79
C MET A 96 4.40 -2.16 3.23
N ILE A 97 4.47 -1.09 2.42
CA ILE A 97 3.67 0.11 2.66
C ILE A 97 2.28 -0.15 2.13
N ILE A 98 1.26 0.06 2.95
CA ILE A 98 -0.13 -0.24 2.60
C ILE A 98 -1.07 0.98 2.56
N GLY A 99 -0.55 2.17 2.75
CA GLY A 99 -1.33 3.39 2.60
C GLY A 99 -1.06 4.46 3.67
N GLY A 100 -1.58 5.66 3.57
CA GLY A 100 -2.33 6.12 2.37
C GLY A 100 -1.50 6.89 1.39
N ALA A 101 -2.17 7.75 0.62
CA ALA A 101 -1.56 8.47 -0.49
C ALA A 101 -0.30 9.24 -0.11
N THR A 102 -0.29 9.90 1.04
CA THR A 102 0.88 10.66 1.50
C THR A 102 2.10 9.76 1.65
N LEU A 103 1.94 8.62 2.34
CA LEU A 103 3.05 7.68 2.53
C LEU A 103 3.48 7.05 1.21
N TYR A 104 2.53 6.66 0.37
CA TYR A 104 2.87 6.10 -0.94
C TYR A 104 3.73 7.07 -1.74
N ASN A 105 3.28 8.31 -1.87
CA ASN A 105 3.98 9.30 -2.69
C ASN A 105 5.33 9.72 -2.10
N GLU A 106 5.45 9.77 -0.77
CA GLU A 106 6.71 10.06 -0.10
C GLU A 106 7.76 8.95 -0.28
N LEU A 107 7.34 7.69 -0.23
CA LEU A 107 8.24 6.56 -0.17
C LEU A 107 8.32 5.74 -1.45
N MET A 108 7.48 6.03 -2.45
CA MET A 108 7.37 5.24 -3.67
C MET A 108 8.71 5.04 -4.38
N GLU A 109 9.49 6.10 -4.51
CA GLU A 109 10.78 6.04 -5.20
C GLU A 109 11.91 5.46 -4.35
N GLU A 110 11.63 5.15 -3.08
CA GLU A 110 12.55 4.43 -2.19
C GLU A 110 12.27 2.93 -2.18
N CYS A 111 11.17 2.49 -2.80
CA CYS A 111 10.78 1.09 -2.82
C CYS A 111 11.55 0.29 -3.87
N ASP A 112 11.89 -0.95 -3.54
CA ASP A 112 12.52 -1.87 -4.48
C ASP A 112 11.49 -2.43 -5.46
N SER A 113 10.30 -2.74 -4.96
CA SER A 113 9.18 -3.26 -5.76
C SER A 113 7.89 -2.52 -5.45
N LEU A 114 7.08 -2.34 -6.51
CA LEU A 114 5.74 -1.76 -6.40
C LEU A 114 4.76 -2.84 -6.86
N PHE A 115 3.90 -3.27 -5.94
CA PHE A 115 2.83 -4.23 -6.27
C PHE A 115 1.57 -3.43 -6.51
N ILE A 116 1.16 -3.30 -7.75
CA ILE A 116 0.04 -2.45 -8.14
C ILE A 116 -1.06 -3.27 -8.80
N THR A 117 -2.25 -3.23 -8.22
CA THR A 117 -3.44 -3.77 -8.85
C THR A 117 -4.04 -2.66 -9.69
N LYS A 118 -4.05 -2.86 -11.00
CA LYS A 118 -4.66 -1.88 -11.92
C LYS A 118 -6.12 -2.26 -12.15
N ILE A 119 -7.02 -1.40 -11.73
CA ILE A 119 -8.46 -1.57 -11.89
C ILE A 119 -8.89 -0.89 -13.19
N CYS A 120 -9.56 -1.64 -14.08
CA CYS A 120 -9.93 -1.17 -15.41
C CYS A 120 -11.22 -0.35 -15.37
N GLU A 121 -11.33 0.58 -14.45
CA GLU A 121 -12.48 1.48 -14.27
C GLU A 121 -11.98 2.85 -13.84
N GLU A 122 -12.83 3.85 -14.02
CA GLU A 122 -12.60 5.19 -13.50
C GLU A 122 -13.60 5.42 -12.36
N PHE A 123 -13.10 5.80 -11.20
CA PHE A 123 -13.93 6.12 -10.06
C PHE A 123 -13.77 7.60 -9.72
N GLU A 124 -14.72 8.15 -8.98
CA GLU A 124 -14.54 9.44 -8.37
C GLU A 124 -13.58 9.26 -7.20
N ALA A 125 -12.37 9.83 -7.30
CA ALA A 125 -11.33 9.67 -6.30
C ALA A 125 -10.87 11.05 -5.80
N ASP A 126 -10.44 11.11 -4.53
CA ASP A 126 -9.81 12.30 -3.96
C ASP A 126 -8.39 12.02 -3.46
N ALA A 127 -7.96 10.77 -3.54
CA ALA A 127 -6.59 10.37 -3.20
C ALA A 127 -5.96 9.65 -4.39
N PHE A 128 -4.73 10.03 -4.73
CA PHE A 128 -4.02 9.54 -5.92
C PHE A 128 -2.58 9.20 -5.59
N ILE A 129 -2.00 8.26 -6.35
CA ILE A 129 -0.56 8.00 -6.34
C ILE A 129 0.04 8.44 -7.66
N LYS A 130 1.36 8.63 -7.67
CA LYS A 130 2.11 8.91 -8.89
C LYS A 130 1.91 7.77 -9.88
N ASN A 131 1.88 8.10 -11.16
CA ASN A 131 1.79 7.10 -12.23
C ASN A 131 3.09 6.29 -12.29
N ALA A 132 3.03 5.01 -11.91
CA ALA A 132 4.19 4.15 -11.90
C ALA A 132 4.82 3.97 -13.28
N ASP A 133 4.01 4.04 -14.34
CA ASP A 133 4.50 3.90 -15.72
C ASP A 133 5.36 5.09 -16.16
N GLU A 134 5.28 6.21 -15.46
CA GLU A 134 6.07 7.41 -15.74
C GLU A 134 7.32 7.52 -14.87
N LEU A 135 7.52 6.63 -13.90
CA LEU A 135 8.70 6.64 -13.05
C LEU A 135 9.91 6.10 -13.82
N PRO A 136 10.99 6.90 -13.96
CA PRO A 136 12.08 6.56 -14.90
C PRO A 136 12.90 5.33 -14.53
N HIS A 137 12.89 4.92 -13.26
CA HIS A 137 13.73 3.82 -12.79
C HIS A 137 12.96 2.55 -12.47
N TYR A 138 11.69 2.47 -12.87
CA TYR A 138 10.85 1.31 -12.61
C TYR A 138 10.38 0.69 -13.91
N LYS A 139 10.30 -0.65 -13.92
CA LYS A 139 9.72 -1.38 -15.04
C LYS A 139 8.89 -2.54 -14.54
N VAL A 140 7.89 -2.93 -15.31
CA VAL A 140 7.08 -4.11 -15.03
C VAL A 140 7.94 -5.35 -15.22
N VAL A 141 8.06 -6.17 -14.17
CA VAL A 141 8.77 -7.44 -14.22
C VAL A 141 7.84 -8.63 -14.20
N TRP A 142 6.59 -8.43 -13.80
CA TRP A 142 5.58 -9.47 -13.79
C TRP A 142 4.18 -8.87 -13.88
N GLN A 143 3.29 -9.56 -14.56
CA GLN A 143 1.87 -9.21 -14.57
C GLN A 143 1.03 -10.48 -14.60
N SER A 144 -0.10 -10.45 -13.91
CA SER A 144 -1.03 -11.55 -13.86
C SER A 144 -1.94 -11.57 -15.10
N GLU A 145 -2.71 -12.64 -15.24
CA GLU A 145 -3.85 -12.64 -16.14
C GLU A 145 -4.89 -11.65 -15.60
N GLN A 146 -5.77 -11.19 -16.49
CA GLN A 146 -6.86 -10.31 -16.11
C GLN A 146 -7.84 -11.05 -15.22
N GLN A 147 -8.25 -10.41 -14.13
CA GLN A 147 -9.25 -10.90 -13.18
C GLN A 147 -10.55 -10.14 -13.39
N GLU A 148 -11.64 -10.69 -12.88
CA GLU A 148 -12.94 -10.01 -12.91
C GLU A 148 -13.74 -10.36 -11.66
N GLU A 149 -14.35 -9.35 -11.04
CA GLU A 149 -15.19 -9.52 -9.88
C GLU A 149 -16.29 -8.45 -9.92
N HIS A 150 -17.54 -8.88 -9.84
CA HIS A 150 -18.71 -7.98 -9.91
C HIS A 150 -18.70 -7.07 -11.13
N GLY A 151 -18.24 -7.60 -12.28
CA GLY A 151 -18.16 -6.83 -13.51
C GLY A 151 -16.97 -5.88 -13.60
N ILE A 152 -16.14 -5.83 -12.57
CA ILE A 152 -14.95 -4.99 -12.55
C ILE A 152 -13.74 -5.82 -12.92
N LYS A 153 -13.02 -5.39 -13.95
CA LYS A 153 -11.80 -6.06 -14.40
C LYS A 153 -10.60 -5.43 -13.74
N TYR A 154 -9.66 -6.26 -13.32
CA TYR A 154 -8.42 -5.80 -12.70
C TYR A 154 -7.30 -6.78 -12.99
N GLN A 155 -6.06 -6.32 -12.79
CA GLN A 155 -4.88 -7.12 -13.08
C GLN A 155 -3.77 -6.73 -12.12
N PHE A 156 -3.00 -7.72 -11.66
CA PHE A 156 -1.88 -7.48 -10.75
C PHE A 156 -0.61 -7.22 -11.54
N PHE A 157 0.18 -6.24 -11.10
CA PHE A 157 1.47 -5.89 -11.69
C PHE A 157 2.52 -5.79 -10.60
N GLU A 158 3.72 -6.25 -10.92
CA GLU A 158 4.89 -5.99 -10.09
C GLU A 158 5.86 -5.13 -10.89
N TYR A 159 6.18 -3.95 -10.36
CA TYR A 159 7.22 -3.07 -10.89
C TYR A 159 8.45 -3.23 -10.03
N LYS A 160 9.62 -3.22 -10.64
CA LYS A 160 10.87 -3.32 -9.91
C LYS A 160 11.80 -2.18 -10.31
N ARG A 161 12.50 -1.63 -9.31
CA ARG A 161 13.44 -0.55 -9.56
C ARG A 161 14.69 -1.10 -10.23
N GLU A 162 15.13 -0.46 -11.29
CA GLU A 162 16.37 -0.78 -11.96
C GLU A 162 17.54 -0.17 -11.18
N LYS A 163 18.60 -0.94 -11.06
CA LYS A 163 19.84 -0.47 -10.42
C LYS A 163 20.75 0.20 -11.43
#